data_1de2b77ef5f80953da721388b231c84c
#
_entry.id   1de2b77ef5f80953da721388b231c84c
#
_cell.length_a   1.000
_cell.length_b   1.000
_cell.length_c   1.000
_cell.angle_alpha   90.00
_cell.angle_beta   90.00
_cell.angle_gamma   90.00
#
_symmetry.space_group_name_H-M   'P 1'
#
loop_
_entity.id
_entity.type
_entity.pdbx_description
1 polymer ?
#
loop_
_entity_poly.entity_id
_entity_poly.type
_entity_poly.pdbx_seq_one_letter_code
_entity_poly.pdbx_strand_id
1 'polypeptide(L)'
;VCNPLIVAIVLIVGVLLVFDIPYDTYNVGGELINMFLAPATACLAVAIYTKLDILKQYWLPILVGCTAGSAASMGSVYGMCRLFGLDESMTVSLLPKSVTTPIAVSISEPGGGVVPITVVAVIFTGILGSIIAPFLIRIFHVSDPVAAGLAIGSCSHAVGTSKAIEIGEVE
;
A
#
# COMPACT_ATOMS: atom_id res chain seq x y z
N VAL A 1 8.71 13.33 13.73
CA VAL A 1 9.64 12.77 12.76
C VAL A 1 8.90 12.69 11.43
N CYS A 2 9.34 13.46 10.42
CA CYS A 2 8.70 13.47 9.11
C CYS A 2 8.98 12.15 8.36
N ASN A 3 7.95 11.56 7.77
CA ASN A 3 8.11 10.38 6.92
C ASN A 3 8.94 10.77 5.67
N PRO A 4 10.08 10.11 5.39
CA PRO A 4 10.98 10.49 4.30
C PRO A 4 10.30 10.44 2.92
N LEU A 5 9.31 9.56 2.74
CA LEU A 5 8.52 9.47 1.51
C LEU A 5 7.70 10.74 1.27
N ILE A 6 7.03 11.26 2.31
CA ILE A 6 6.26 12.52 2.20
C ILE A 6 7.19 13.67 1.86
N VAL A 7 8.33 13.76 2.55
CA VAL A 7 9.31 14.83 2.31
C VAL A 7 9.81 14.79 0.87
N ALA A 8 10.15 13.60 0.36
CA ALA A 8 10.61 13.42 -1.02
C ALA A 8 9.53 13.84 -2.04
N ILE A 9 8.28 13.42 -1.85
CA ILE A 9 7.17 13.80 -2.73
C ILE A 9 6.98 15.31 -2.76
N VAL A 10 6.92 15.96 -1.58
CA VAL A 10 6.72 17.41 -1.48
C VAL A 10 7.87 18.16 -2.15
N LEU A 11 9.11 17.74 -1.92
CA LEU A 11 10.29 18.36 -2.54
C LEU A 11 10.27 18.22 -4.07
N ILE A 12 10.00 17.02 -4.59
CA ILE A 12 9.96 16.79 -6.05
C ILE A 12 8.84 17.62 -6.69
N VAL A 13 7.63 17.56 -6.13
CA VAL A 13 6.49 18.37 -6.63
C VAL A 13 6.82 19.86 -6.55
N GLY A 14 7.42 20.32 -5.46
CA GLY A 14 7.83 21.71 -5.31
C GLY A 14 8.85 22.13 -6.37
N VAL A 15 9.86 21.32 -6.65
CA VAL A 15 10.85 21.58 -7.70
C VAL A 15 10.17 21.64 -9.09
N LEU A 16 9.32 20.67 -9.41
CA LEU A 16 8.62 20.65 -10.71
C LEU A 16 7.76 21.90 -10.91
N LEU A 17 7.07 22.35 -9.87
CA LEU A 17 6.22 23.54 -9.93
C LEU A 17 7.03 24.85 -10.00
N VAL A 18 8.11 24.96 -9.24
CA VAL A 18 8.95 26.19 -9.20
C VAL A 18 9.70 26.38 -10.52
N PHE A 19 10.18 25.31 -11.12
CA PHE A 19 10.94 25.36 -12.39
C PHE A 19 10.06 25.15 -13.64
N ASP A 20 8.74 25.02 -13.45
CA ASP A 20 7.77 24.78 -14.52
C ASP A 20 8.18 23.62 -15.45
N ILE A 21 8.66 22.51 -14.84
CA ILE A 21 9.12 21.35 -15.56
C ILE A 21 7.90 20.48 -15.93
N PRO A 22 7.63 20.23 -17.24
CA PRO A 22 6.55 19.34 -17.65
C PRO A 22 6.73 17.93 -17.09
N TYR A 23 5.62 17.32 -16.67
CA TYR A 23 5.63 15.94 -16.15
C TYR A 23 6.27 14.95 -17.13
N ASP A 24 6.03 15.09 -18.42
CA ASP A 24 6.58 14.20 -19.44
C ASP A 24 8.12 14.21 -19.45
N THR A 25 8.73 15.38 -19.26
CA THR A 25 10.20 15.53 -19.17
C THR A 25 10.74 14.83 -17.90
N TYR A 26 10.06 14.99 -16.78
CA TYR A 26 10.43 14.31 -15.53
C TYR A 26 10.24 12.80 -15.65
N ASN A 27 9.16 12.34 -16.29
CA ASN A 27 8.81 10.94 -16.41
C ASN A 27 9.80 10.11 -17.22
N VAL A 28 10.56 10.71 -18.14
CA VAL A 28 11.65 10.01 -18.85
C VAL A 28 12.65 9.38 -17.88
N GLY A 29 13.06 10.13 -16.84
CA GLY A 29 13.90 9.59 -15.77
C GLY A 29 13.15 8.61 -14.86
N GLY A 30 11.86 8.85 -14.64
CA GLY A 30 10.97 7.99 -13.87
C GLY A 30 10.79 6.60 -14.50
N GLU A 31 10.66 6.51 -15.82
CA GLU A 31 10.54 5.24 -16.54
C GLU A 31 11.78 4.37 -16.42
N LEU A 32 12.97 4.98 -16.42
CA LEU A 32 14.22 4.26 -16.19
C LEU A 32 14.24 3.59 -14.81
N ILE A 33 13.78 4.29 -13.78
CA ILE A 33 13.68 3.75 -12.42
C ILE A 33 12.57 2.69 -12.35
N ASN A 34 11.44 2.94 -13.02
CA ASN A 34 10.30 2.03 -13.05
C ASN A 34 10.64 0.66 -13.66
N MET A 35 11.62 0.60 -14.57
CA MET A 35 12.12 -0.66 -15.14
C MET A 35 12.68 -1.61 -14.08
N PHE A 36 13.18 -1.09 -12.96
CA PHE A 36 13.65 -1.90 -11.82
C PHE A 36 12.54 -2.37 -10.88
N LEU A 37 11.31 -1.93 -11.08
CA LEU A 37 10.18 -2.29 -10.22
C LEU A 37 9.86 -3.79 -10.30
N ALA A 38 9.88 -4.39 -11.51
CA ALA A 38 9.62 -5.81 -11.68
C ALA A 38 10.70 -6.70 -11.03
N PRO A 39 12.00 -6.47 -11.24
CA PRO A 39 13.05 -7.18 -10.50
C PRO A 39 12.96 -6.98 -8.98
N ALA A 40 12.68 -5.77 -8.52
CA ALA A 40 12.53 -5.48 -7.08
C ALA A 40 11.36 -6.25 -6.46
N THR A 41 10.23 -6.34 -7.17
CA THR A 41 9.07 -7.14 -6.73
C THR A 41 9.40 -8.63 -6.69
N ALA A 42 10.18 -9.13 -7.66
CA ALA A 42 10.63 -10.53 -7.66
C ALA A 42 11.54 -10.84 -6.46
N CYS A 43 12.37 -9.88 -6.03
CA CYS A 43 13.20 -10.04 -4.83
C CYS A 43 12.38 -10.22 -3.55
N LEU A 44 11.14 -9.69 -3.47
CA LEU A 44 10.26 -9.93 -2.33
C LEU A 44 9.88 -11.41 -2.17
N ALA A 45 9.84 -12.18 -3.27
CA ALA A 45 9.61 -13.61 -3.21
C ALA A 45 10.69 -14.35 -2.43
N VAL A 46 11.94 -13.86 -2.45
CA VAL A 46 13.04 -14.43 -1.66
C VAL A 46 12.80 -14.23 -0.17
N ALA A 47 12.30 -13.06 0.24
CA ALA A 47 11.95 -12.80 1.64
C ALA A 47 10.84 -13.75 2.14
N ILE A 48 9.81 -13.98 1.31
CA ILE A 48 8.74 -14.95 1.61
C ILE A 48 9.31 -16.37 1.68
N TYR A 49 10.20 -16.73 0.75
CA TYR A 49 10.81 -18.04 0.72
C TYR A 49 11.63 -18.35 1.98
N THR A 50 12.34 -17.38 2.53
CA THR A 50 13.11 -17.54 3.78
C THR A 50 12.21 -17.74 5.01
N LYS A 51 10.94 -17.38 4.94
CA LYS A 51 9.95 -17.49 6.02
C LYS A 51 8.88 -18.56 5.75
N LEU A 52 9.14 -19.49 4.81
CA LEU A 52 8.18 -20.53 4.42
C LEU A 52 7.74 -21.42 5.57
N ASP A 53 8.60 -21.66 6.56
CA ASP A 53 8.26 -22.53 7.70
C ASP A 53 7.18 -21.86 8.57
N ILE A 54 7.29 -20.55 8.81
CA ILE A 54 6.28 -19.77 9.52
C ILE A 54 4.99 -19.72 8.70
N LEU A 55 5.09 -19.48 7.41
CA LEU A 55 3.94 -19.46 6.51
C LEU A 55 3.18 -20.81 6.51
N LYS A 56 3.91 -21.93 6.51
CA LYS A 56 3.30 -23.28 6.60
C LYS A 56 2.64 -23.53 7.94
N GLN A 57 3.23 -23.04 9.02
CA GLN A 57 2.69 -23.20 10.37
C GLN A 57 1.41 -22.39 10.56
N TYR A 58 1.35 -21.17 10.05
CA TYR A 58 0.25 -20.22 10.24
C TYR A 58 -0.61 -20.00 8.98
N TRP A 59 -0.54 -20.91 7.99
CA TRP A 59 -1.21 -20.71 6.69
C TRP A 59 -2.72 -20.45 6.81
N LEU A 60 -3.41 -21.16 7.72
CA LEU A 60 -4.85 -21.00 7.88
C LEU A 60 -5.23 -19.65 8.52
N PRO A 61 -4.65 -19.24 9.67
CA PRO A 61 -4.85 -17.90 10.22
C PRO A 61 -4.51 -16.78 9.22
N ILE A 62 -3.42 -16.93 8.47
CA ILE A 62 -3.01 -15.96 7.46
C ILE A 62 -4.06 -15.84 6.35
N LEU A 63 -4.51 -16.97 5.80
CA LEU A 63 -5.51 -17.00 4.74
C LEU A 63 -6.84 -16.39 5.20
N VAL A 64 -7.33 -16.79 6.38
CA VAL A 64 -8.57 -16.27 6.95
C VAL A 64 -8.45 -14.78 7.28
N GLY A 65 -7.34 -14.36 7.89
CA GLY A 65 -7.07 -12.97 8.22
C GLY A 65 -7.01 -12.08 6.97
N CYS A 66 -6.26 -12.49 5.95
CA CYS A 66 -6.16 -11.74 4.69
C CYS A 66 -7.51 -11.66 3.96
N THR A 67 -8.26 -12.74 3.88
CA THR A 67 -9.57 -12.73 3.21
C THR A 67 -10.58 -11.88 3.96
N ALA A 68 -10.67 -12.00 5.28
CA ALA A 68 -11.56 -11.18 6.10
C ALA A 68 -11.15 -9.70 6.05
N GLY A 69 -9.85 -9.40 6.16
CA GLY A 69 -9.33 -8.03 6.06
C GLY A 69 -9.59 -7.39 4.69
N SER A 70 -9.38 -8.14 3.62
CA SER A 70 -9.67 -7.66 2.24
C SER A 70 -11.16 -7.41 2.04
N ALA A 71 -12.01 -8.32 2.49
CA ALA A 71 -13.46 -8.16 2.40
C ALA A 71 -13.95 -6.95 3.21
N ALA A 72 -13.44 -6.76 4.42
CA ALA A 72 -13.75 -5.60 5.26
C ALA A 72 -13.25 -4.29 4.63
N SER A 73 -12.03 -4.27 4.09
CA SER A 73 -11.46 -3.10 3.41
C SER A 73 -12.27 -2.71 2.17
N MET A 74 -12.50 -3.65 1.27
CA MET A 74 -13.30 -3.39 0.05
C MET A 74 -14.74 -3.01 0.39
N GLY A 75 -15.37 -3.72 1.33
CA GLY A 75 -16.74 -3.44 1.77
C GLY A 75 -16.88 -2.05 2.40
N SER A 76 -15.94 -1.64 3.24
CA SER A 76 -15.94 -0.30 3.84
C SER A 76 -15.74 0.80 2.81
N VAL A 77 -14.79 0.63 1.88
CA VAL A 77 -14.57 1.59 0.78
C VAL A 77 -15.81 1.71 -0.09
N TYR A 78 -16.35 0.58 -0.54
CA TYR A 78 -17.57 0.57 -1.35
C TYR A 78 -18.75 1.24 -0.63
N GLY A 79 -18.95 0.90 0.65
CA GLY A 79 -20.00 1.50 1.47
C GLY A 79 -19.83 3.01 1.62
N MET A 80 -18.62 3.48 1.87
CA MET A 80 -18.32 4.93 1.95
C MET A 80 -18.54 5.62 0.60
N CYS A 81 -18.06 5.05 -0.50
CA CYS A 81 -18.30 5.62 -1.84
C CYS A 81 -19.80 5.78 -2.13
N ARG A 82 -20.61 4.79 -1.76
CA ARG A 82 -22.07 4.87 -1.92
C ARG A 82 -22.70 5.90 -1.01
N LEU A 83 -22.25 6.01 0.23
CA LEU A 83 -22.76 7.03 1.19
C LEU A 83 -22.45 8.45 0.73
N PHE A 84 -21.26 8.68 0.15
CA PHE A 84 -20.87 9.99 -0.36
C PHE A 84 -21.36 10.26 -1.79
N GLY A 85 -22.05 9.32 -2.42
CA GLY A 85 -22.58 9.49 -3.78
C GLY A 85 -21.50 9.58 -4.85
N LEU A 86 -20.35 8.93 -4.62
CA LEU A 86 -19.27 8.89 -5.62
C LEU A 86 -19.69 8.04 -6.81
N ASP A 87 -19.25 8.45 -8.00
CA ASP A 87 -19.48 7.71 -9.23
C ASP A 87 -18.73 6.37 -9.29
N GLU A 88 -19.07 5.56 -10.26
CA GLU A 88 -18.50 4.23 -10.42
C GLU A 88 -16.98 4.29 -10.68
N SER A 89 -16.53 5.24 -11.50
CA SER A 89 -15.12 5.44 -11.83
C SER A 89 -14.29 5.77 -10.59
N MET A 90 -14.79 6.64 -9.72
CA MET A 90 -14.15 6.96 -8.43
C MET A 90 -14.13 5.74 -7.51
N THR A 91 -15.23 4.99 -7.45
CA THR A 91 -15.32 3.78 -6.62
C THR A 91 -14.29 2.74 -7.06
N VAL A 92 -14.20 2.46 -8.37
CA VAL A 92 -13.21 1.52 -8.92
C VAL A 92 -11.78 1.98 -8.65
N SER A 93 -11.53 3.29 -8.70
CA SER A 93 -10.21 3.87 -8.38
C SER A 93 -9.78 3.65 -6.94
N LEU A 94 -10.72 3.68 -6.00
CA LEU A 94 -10.44 3.61 -4.56
C LEU A 94 -10.42 2.18 -4.01
N LEU A 95 -11.10 1.22 -4.65
CA LEU A 95 -11.20 -0.16 -4.18
C LEU A 95 -9.82 -0.83 -3.96
N PRO A 96 -8.85 -0.74 -4.89
CA PRO A 96 -7.56 -1.42 -4.75
C PRO A 96 -6.54 -0.64 -3.91
N LYS A 97 -6.95 0.34 -3.09
CA LYS A 97 -6.04 1.22 -2.34
C LYS A 97 -5.05 0.54 -1.39
N SER A 98 -5.32 -0.70 -0.98
CA SER A 98 -4.51 -1.41 0.02
C SER A 98 -3.41 -2.29 -0.58
N VAL A 99 -3.35 -2.43 -1.91
CA VAL A 99 -2.28 -3.15 -2.61
C VAL A 99 -1.19 -2.19 -3.12
N THR A 100 -0.09 -2.74 -3.64
CA THR A 100 0.98 -1.91 -4.21
C THR A 100 0.52 -1.16 -5.46
N THR A 101 1.09 0.02 -5.70
CA THR A 101 0.69 0.90 -6.80
C THR A 101 0.58 0.20 -8.16
N PRO A 102 1.56 -0.62 -8.62
CA PRO A 102 1.43 -1.30 -9.91
C PRO A 102 0.24 -2.25 -9.99
N ILE A 103 -0.04 -2.98 -8.91
CA ILE A 103 -1.18 -3.90 -8.84
C ILE A 103 -2.49 -3.10 -8.79
N ALA A 104 -2.54 -2.04 -8.01
CA ALA A 104 -3.72 -1.18 -7.92
C ALA A 104 -4.08 -0.57 -9.28
N VAL A 105 -3.11 -0.06 -10.02
CA VAL A 105 -3.30 0.50 -11.36
C VAL A 105 -3.78 -0.57 -12.33
N SER A 106 -3.16 -1.75 -12.34
CA SER A 106 -3.55 -2.85 -13.25
C SER A 106 -4.96 -3.39 -13.00
N ILE A 107 -5.52 -3.17 -11.81
CA ILE A 107 -6.91 -3.51 -11.48
C ILE A 107 -7.86 -2.36 -11.83
N SER A 108 -7.47 -1.13 -11.48
CA SER A 108 -8.30 0.05 -11.60
C SER A 108 -8.51 0.49 -13.06
N GLU A 109 -7.44 0.51 -13.86
CA GLU A 109 -7.46 1.01 -15.22
C GLU A 109 -8.40 0.22 -16.15
N PRO A 110 -8.35 -1.13 -16.21
CA PRO A 110 -9.30 -1.90 -17.03
C PRO A 110 -10.75 -1.81 -16.53
N GLY A 111 -10.92 -1.52 -15.24
CA GLY A 111 -12.24 -1.32 -14.62
C GLY A 111 -12.85 0.06 -14.86
N GLY A 112 -12.20 0.94 -15.60
CA GLY A 112 -12.66 2.31 -15.86
C GLY A 112 -12.37 3.29 -14.72
N GLY A 113 -11.44 2.95 -13.83
CA GLY A 113 -10.96 3.85 -12.77
C GLY A 113 -9.99 4.91 -13.30
N VAL A 114 -9.84 5.98 -12.53
CA VAL A 114 -8.94 7.10 -12.81
C VAL A 114 -7.57 6.81 -12.18
N VAL A 115 -6.59 6.44 -13.00
CA VAL A 115 -5.25 6.01 -12.55
C VAL A 115 -4.60 6.98 -11.55
N PRO A 116 -4.54 8.32 -11.78
CA PRO A 116 -3.98 9.25 -10.80
C PRO A 116 -4.66 9.17 -9.42
N ILE A 117 -5.97 9.00 -9.38
CA ILE A 117 -6.73 8.87 -8.12
C ILE A 117 -6.35 7.59 -7.40
N THR A 118 -6.24 6.48 -8.14
CA THR A 118 -5.78 5.20 -7.59
C THR A 118 -4.40 5.33 -6.97
N VAL A 119 -3.44 5.95 -7.67
CA VAL A 119 -2.08 6.14 -7.18
C VAL A 119 -2.05 6.97 -5.89
N VAL A 120 -2.76 8.09 -5.86
CA VAL A 120 -2.87 8.94 -4.66
C VAL A 120 -3.49 8.18 -3.50
N ALA A 121 -4.57 7.41 -3.74
CA ALA A 121 -5.24 6.63 -2.70
C ALA A 121 -4.31 5.55 -2.10
N VAL A 122 -3.53 4.85 -2.94
CA VAL A 122 -2.54 3.86 -2.48
C VAL A 122 -1.46 4.50 -1.62
N ILE A 123 -0.85 5.59 -2.10
CA ILE A 123 0.22 6.30 -1.37
C ILE A 123 -0.33 6.82 -0.03
N PHE A 124 -1.48 7.46 -0.04
CA PHE A 124 -2.13 7.99 1.16
C PHE A 124 -2.44 6.88 2.18
N THR A 125 -2.99 5.75 1.72
CA THR A 125 -3.27 4.58 2.56
C THR A 125 -1.99 4.01 3.18
N GLY A 126 -0.92 3.87 2.40
CA GLY A 126 0.37 3.39 2.88
C GLY A 126 0.97 4.28 3.96
N ILE A 127 0.96 5.60 3.73
CA ILE A 127 1.50 6.58 4.67
C ILE A 127 0.67 6.61 5.97
N LEU A 128 -0.66 6.75 5.85
CA LEU A 128 -1.53 6.76 7.03
C LEU A 128 -1.42 5.46 7.81
N GLY A 129 -1.41 4.32 7.12
CA GLY A 129 -1.29 3.02 7.76
C GLY A 129 0.03 2.89 8.52
N SER A 130 1.15 3.33 7.96
CA SER A 130 2.46 3.28 8.63
C SER A 130 2.51 4.15 9.90
N ILE A 131 1.75 5.24 9.94
CA ILE A 131 1.67 6.15 11.10
C ILE A 131 0.71 5.59 12.16
N ILE A 132 -0.46 5.10 11.74
CA ILE A 132 -1.55 4.73 12.64
C ILE A 132 -1.37 3.28 13.16
N ALA A 133 -0.78 2.38 12.37
CA ALA A 133 -0.66 0.97 12.72
C ALA A 133 -0.02 0.70 14.09
N PRO A 134 1.11 1.32 14.49
CA PRO A 134 1.71 1.11 15.81
C PRO A 134 0.77 1.51 16.96
N PHE A 135 -0.06 2.53 16.73
CA PHE A 135 -1.03 2.99 17.71
C PHE A 135 -2.20 2.01 17.84
N LEU A 136 -2.72 1.49 16.71
CA LEU A 136 -3.78 0.49 16.71
C LEU A 136 -3.34 -0.81 17.37
N ILE A 137 -2.14 -1.30 17.08
CA ILE A 137 -1.58 -2.50 17.72
C ILE A 137 -1.59 -2.36 19.23
N ARG A 138 -1.20 -1.19 19.75
CA ARG A 138 -1.21 -0.91 21.20
C ARG A 138 -2.63 -0.85 21.77
N ILE A 139 -3.56 -0.21 21.08
CA ILE A 139 -4.96 -0.10 21.53
C ILE A 139 -5.63 -1.47 21.59
N PHE A 140 -5.46 -2.27 20.54
CA PHE A 140 -6.07 -3.60 20.45
C PHE A 140 -5.27 -4.67 21.20
N HIS A 141 -4.16 -4.31 21.86
CA HIS A 141 -3.30 -5.22 22.62
C HIS A 141 -2.89 -6.44 21.80
N VAL A 142 -2.55 -6.24 20.52
CA VAL A 142 -2.05 -7.32 19.66
C VAL A 142 -0.62 -7.62 20.07
N SER A 143 -0.43 -8.73 20.77
CA SER A 143 0.87 -9.15 21.31
C SER A 143 1.59 -10.20 20.45
N ASP A 144 0.90 -10.78 19.48
CA ASP A 144 1.47 -11.76 18.56
C ASP A 144 2.15 -11.05 17.39
N PRO A 145 3.49 -11.23 17.20
CA PRO A 145 4.24 -10.55 16.14
C PRO A 145 3.76 -10.91 14.74
N VAL A 146 3.35 -12.18 14.52
CA VAL A 146 2.84 -12.62 13.20
C VAL A 146 1.52 -11.93 12.89
N ALA A 147 0.62 -11.84 13.86
CA ALA A 147 -0.66 -11.14 13.69
C ALA A 147 -0.46 -9.63 13.46
N ALA A 148 0.44 -9.01 14.20
CA ALA A 148 0.77 -7.58 14.05
C ALA A 148 1.41 -7.29 12.67
N GLY A 149 2.41 -8.06 12.29
CA GLY A 149 3.10 -7.94 11.00
C GLY A 149 2.14 -8.15 9.82
N LEU A 150 1.28 -9.18 9.89
CA LEU A 150 0.27 -9.46 8.88
C LEU A 150 -0.77 -8.32 8.76
N ALA A 151 -1.24 -7.81 9.89
CA ALA A 151 -2.20 -6.70 9.91
C ALA A 151 -1.62 -5.44 9.29
N ILE A 152 -0.40 -5.05 9.65
CA ILE A 152 0.28 -3.87 9.09
C ILE A 152 0.53 -4.07 7.58
N GLY A 153 1.11 -5.21 7.21
CA GLY A 153 1.49 -5.50 5.83
C GLY A 153 0.28 -5.56 4.89
N SER A 154 -0.81 -6.19 5.31
CA SER A 154 -2.03 -6.31 4.51
C SER A 154 -2.82 -4.99 4.38
N CYS A 155 -2.74 -4.10 5.38
CA CYS A 155 -3.44 -2.82 5.33
C CYS A 155 -2.68 -1.73 4.57
N SER A 156 -1.33 -1.77 4.58
CA SER A 156 -0.47 -0.66 4.17
C SER A 156 0.62 -1.06 3.17
N HIS A 157 0.47 -2.21 2.54
CA HIS A 157 1.35 -2.76 1.51
C HIS A 157 2.86 -2.63 1.86
N ALA A 158 3.72 -2.29 0.89
CA ALA A 158 5.17 -2.22 1.10
C ALA A 158 5.59 -1.16 2.16
N VAL A 159 4.89 -0.04 2.25
CA VAL A 159 5.19 1.01 3.24
C VAL A 159 4.89 0.52 4.66
N GLY A 160 3.78 -0.20 4.84
CA GLY A 160 3.46 -0.83 6.11
C GLY A 160 4.44 -1.94 6.48
N THR A 161 4.81 -2.78 5.52
CA THR A 161 5.81 -3.84 5.74
C THR A 161 7.15 -3.28 6.23
N SER A 162 7.63 -2.20 5.61
CA SER A 162 8.86 -1.52 6.08
C SER A 162 8.71 -1.02 7.52
N LYS A 163 7.52 -0.52 7.88
CA LYS A 163 7.26 -0.08 9.25
C LYS A 163 7.16 -1.24 10.23
N ALA A 164 6.57 -2.36 9.84
CA ALA A 164 6.51 -3.58 10.66
C ALA A 164 7.93 -4.08 11.00
N ILE A 165 8.81 -4.12 10.00
CA ILE A 165 10.22 -4.49 10.19
C ILE A 165 10.92 -3.54 11.17
N GLU A 166 10.70 -2.22 11.05
CA GLU A 166 11.32 -1.21 11.92
C GLU A 166 10.91 -1.36 13.39
N ILE A 167 9.67 -1.76 13.66
CA ILE A 167 9.17 -1.94 15.04
C ILE A 167 9.44 -3.36 15.59
N GLY A 168 10.07 -4.23 14.80
CA GLY A 168 10.45 -5.59 15.22
C GLY A 168 9.41 -6.68 14.95
N GLU A 169 8.33 -6.38 14.25
CA GLU A 169 7.29 -7.33 13.84
C GLU A 169 7.70 -8.04 12.53
N VAL A 170 8.80 -8.80 12.59
CA VAL A 170 9.51 -9.34 11.40
C VAL A 170 9.06 -10.76 11.04
N GLU A 171 8.16 -11.38 11.80
CA GLU A 171 7.75 -12.76 11.58
C GLU A 171 6.62 -12.96 10.57
#